data_bc6e4716bb84a80b38e718f4c171c147
#
_entry.id   bc6e4716bb84a80b38e718f4c171c147
#
_cell.length_a   1.000
_cell.length_b   1.000
_cell.length_c   1.000
_cell.angle_alpha   90.00
_cell.angle_beta   90.00
_cell.angle_gamma   90.00
#
_symmetry.space_group_name_H-M   'P 1'
#
loop_
_entity.id
_entity.type
_entity.pdbx_description
1 polymer ?
#
loop_
_entity_poly.entity_id
_entity_poly.type
_entity_poly.pdbx_seq_one_letter_code
_entity_poly.pdbx_strand_id
1 'polypeptide(L)'
;MLSWYAVYVNVKHEKKVVQKLQDQNLQAYSPVVKKLQQWSDRKKWVEFPMLSGYVFVHILEEDKEKVLHCPGVFSYIKFNGVEAKVRASEIDILKSIELSGYDVSQESGDLKLHSSVEITQGHLKGLKGTVVEFKNMHYVQIQLESLHQNITIKLPPQILKQIHN
;
A
#
# COMPACT_ATOMS: atom_id res chain seq x y z
N MET A 1 -9.91 -6.03 -21.59
CA MET A 1 -10.10 -6.49 -20.21
C MET A 1 -9.41 -5.52 -19.24
N LEU A 2 -10.15 -5.06 -18.26
CA LEU A 2 -9.60 -4.16 -17.25
C LEU A 2 -8.60 -4.90 -16.38
N SER A 3 -7.46 -4.26 -16.15
CA SER A 3 -6.41 -4.78 -15.26
C SER A 3 -5.87 -3.67 -14.38
N TRP A 4 -5.38 -4.04 -13.21
CA TRP A 4 -4.71 -3.12 -12.31
C TRP A 4 -3.23 -3.01 -12.67
N TYR A 5 -2.77 -1.78 -12.78
CA TYR A 5 -1.35 -1.46 -12.96
C TYR A 5 -0.94 -0.46 -11.89
N ALA A 6 0.36 -0.33 -11.69
CA ALA A 6 0.90 0.67 -10.77
C ALA A 6 1.82 1.62 -11.53
N VAL A 7 1.75 2.89 -11.18
CA VAL A 7 2.61 3.92 -11.78
C VAL A 7 3.38 4.65 -10.69
N TYR A 8 4.60 5.09 -11.03
CA TYR A 8 5.37 6.01 -10.21
C TYR A 8 4.91 7.43 -10.49
N VAL A 9 4.71 8.19 -9.43
CA VAL A 9 4.34 9.60 -9.50
C VAL A 9 5.23 10.43 -8.59
N ASN A 10 5.16 11.76 -8.72
CA ASN A 10 5.85 12.66 -7.81
C ASN A 10 5.39 12.40 -6.37
N VAL A 11 6.34 12.23 -5.46
CA VAL A 11 6.06 12.06 -4.03
C VAL A 11 5.24 13.24 -3.52
N LYS A 12 4.24 12.98 -2.71
CA LYS A 12 3.25 13.94 -2.17
C LYS A 12 2.25 14.45 -3.21
N HIS A 13 2.32 13.99 -4.46
CA HIS A 13 1.35 14.35 -5.50
C HIS A 13 0.39 13.21 -5.84
N GLU A 14 0.39 12.12 -5.07
CA GLU A 14 -0.42 10.94 -5.32
C GLU A 14 -1.91 11.30 -5.44
N LYS A 15 -2.44 12.08 -4.50
CA LYS A 15 -3.84 12.52 -4.52
C LYS A 15 -4.18 13.36 -5.75
N LYS A 16 -3.28 14.28 -6.14
CA LYS A 16 -3.47 15.14 -7.31
C LYS A 16 -3.53 14.31 -8.60
N VAL A 17 -2.65 13.32 -8.71
CA VAL A 17 -2.61 12.44 -9.87
C VAL A 17 -3.89 11.60 -9.94
N VAL A 18 -4.32 11.03 -8.81
CA VAL A 18 -5.59 10.29 -8.74
C VAL A 18 -6.74 11.14 -9.23
N GLN A 19 -6.84 12.38 -8.75
CA GLN A 19 -7.92 13.30 -9.15
C GLN A 19 -7.88 13.60 -10.65
N LYS A 20 -6.70 13.87 -11.21
CA LYS A 20 -6.53 14.14 -12.64
C LYS A 20 -6.93 12.94 -13.50
N LEU A 21 -6.59 11.74 -13.07
CA LEU A 21 -6.97 10.51 -13.77
C LEU A 21 -8.48 10.28 -13.70
N GLN A 22 -9.08 10.48 -12.53
CA GLN A 22 -10.53 10.37 -12.37
C GLN A 22 -11.28 11.39 -13.21
N ASP A 23 -10.75 12.60 -13.37
CA ASP A 23 -11.31 13.62 -14.23
C ASP A 23 -11.33 13.19 -15.70
N GLN A 24 -10.48 12.26 -16.09
CA GLN A 24 -10.44 11.65 -17.43
C GLN A 24 -11.24 10.35 -17.52
N ASN A 25 -12.06 10.08 -16.51
CA ASN A 25 -12.87 8.84 -16.41
C ASN A 25 -12.02 7.56 -16.32
N LEU A 26 -10.80 7.68 -15.77
CA LEU A 26 -9.94 6.53 -15.50
C LEU A 26 -10.01 6.20 -14.01
N GLN A 27 -10.20 4.93 -13.68
CA GLN A 27 -10.24 4.50 -12.29
C GLN A 27 -8.84 4.51 -11.71
N ALA A 28 -8.64 5.27 -10.66
CA ALA A 28 -7.34 5.40 -9.99
C ALA A 28 -7.51 5.33 -8.47
N TYR A 29 -6.48 4.81 -7.80
CA TYR A 29 -6.50 4.59 -6.36
C TYR A 29 -5.10 4.80 -5.78
N SER A 30 -5.02 5.54 -4.68
CA SER A 30 -3.80 5.69 -3.90
C SER A 30 -4.13 5.36 -2.44
N PRO A 31 -3.58 4.26 -1.90
CA PRO A 31 -3.86 3.89 -0.51
C PRO A 31 -3.22 4.88 0.46
N VAL A 32 -4.00 5.30 1.46
CA VAL A 32 -3.55 6.27 2.46
C VAL A 32 -3.71 5.69 3.87
N VAL A 33 -2.92 6.22 4.79
CA VAL A 33 -3.09 5.98 6.22
C VAL A 33 -3.31 7.31 6.91
N LYS A 34 -4.16 7.31 7.93
CA LYS A 34 -4.43 8.50 8.75
C LYS A 34 -3.64 8.38 10.04
N LYS A 35 -2.89 9.43 10.36
CA LYS A 35 -2.13 9.51 11.60
C LYS A 35 -2.46 10.79 12.33
N LEU A 36 -2.60 10.68 13.66
CA LEU A 36 -2.79 11.84 14.51
C LEU A 36 -1.45 12.51 14.76
N GLN A 37 -1.32 13.76 14.31
CA GLN A 37 -0.10 14.54 14.55
C GLN A 37 -0.35 15.61 15.61
N GLN A 38 0.63 15.76 16.52
CA GLN A 38 0.65 16.81 17.53
C GLN A 38 1.38 18.02 16.94
N TRP A 39 0.66 19.12 16.83
CA TRP A 39 1.22 20.43 16.49
C TRP A 39 1.35 21.24 17.79
N SER A 40 2.04 22.39 17.75
CA SER A 40 2.32 23.19 18.95
C SER A 40 1.06 23.60 19.70
N ASP A 41 -0.06 23.81 19.01
CA ASP A 41 -1.32 24.31 19.56
C ASP A 41 -2.48 23.30 19.50
N ARG A 42 -2.34 22.20 18.73
CA ARG A 42 -3.44 21.25 18.52
C ARG A 42 -2.98 19.92 17.97
N LYS A 43 -3.87 18.91 18.08
CA LYS A 43 -3.74 17.62 17.40
C LYS A 43 -4.56 17.65 16.12
N LYS A 44 -4.04 17.09 15.04
CA LYS A 44 -4.73 17.04 13.76
C LYS A 44 -4.52 15.68 13.08
N TRP A 45 -5.57 15.13 12.49
CA TRP A 45 -5.48 13.94 11.65
C TRP A 45 -4.91 14.32 10.28
N VAL A 46 -3.86 13.62 9.88
CA VAL A 46 -3.18 13.85 8.60
C VAL A 46 -3.13 12.54 7.82
N GLU A 47 -3.41 12.62 6.52
CA GLU A 47 -3.32 11.47 5.63
C GLU A 47 -1.92 11.39 5.01
N PHE A 48 -1.36 10.17 5.00
CA PHE A 48 -0.08 9.87 4.38
C PHE A 48 -0.27 8.75 3.35
N PRO A 49 0.45 8.78 2.22
CA PRO A 49 0.39 7.66 1.29
C PRO A 49 0.97 6.39 1.96
N MET A 50 0.26 5.29 1.83
CA MET A 50 0.72 4.00 2.34
C MET A 50 1.96 3.51 1.58
N LEU A 51 1.98 3.78 0.28
CA LEU A 51 3.11 3.51 -0.61
C LEU A 51 3.46 4.82 -1.33
N SER A 52 4.48 5.50 -0.82
CA SER A 52 4.89 6.81 -1.33
C SER A 52 5.32 6.73 -2.80
N GLY A 53 4.76 7.59 -3.64
CA GLY A 53 5.08 7.64 -5.06
C GLY A 53 4.37 6.61 -5.92
N TYR A 54 3.40 5.86 -5.37
CA TYR A 54 2.63 4.86 -6.10
C TYR A 54 1.19 5.30 -6.28
N VAL A 55 0.68 5.13 -7.50
CA VAL A 55 -0.76 5.24 -7.80
C VAL A 55 -1.17 4.00 -8.58
N PHE A 56 -2.30 3.41 -8.22
CA PHE A 56 -2.85 2.25 -8.89
C PHE A 56 -3.94 2.69 -9.87
N VAL A 57 -3.93 2.09 -11.06
CA VAL A 57 -4.92 2.38 -12.10
C VAL A 57 -5.57 1.08 -12.58
N HIS A 58 -6.89 1.13 -12.74
CA HIS A 58 -7.67 -0.02 -13.23
C HIS A 58 -8.18 0.33 -14.62
N ILE A 59 -7.49 -0.13 -15.64
CA ILE A 59 -7.64 0.36 -17.02
C ILE A 59 -7.59 -0.74 -18.06
N LEU A 60 -8.06 -0.41 -19.26
CA LEU A 60 -7.85 -1.23 -20.46
C LEU A 60 -6.42 -1.01 -20.99
N GLU A 61 -5.91 -1.98 -21.71
CA GLU A 61 -4.58 -1.89 -22.36
C GLU A 61 -4.46 -0.63 -23.22
N GLU A 62 -5.53 -0.29 -23.95
CA GLU A 62 -5.57 0.88 -24.83
C GLU A 62 -5.49 2.22 -24.09
N ASP A 63 -5.79 2.25 -22.79
CA ASP A 63 -5.75 3.47 -21.97
C ASP A 63 -4.38 3.73 -21.33
N LYS A 64 -3.41 2.85 -21.53
CA LYS A 64 -2.08 2.99 -20.93
C LYS A 64 -1.39 4.31 -21.30
N GLU A 65 -1.50 4.72 -22.54
CA GLU A 65 -0.90 5.97 -23.00
C GLU A 65 -1.54 7.18 -22.34
N LYS A 66 -2.85 7.16 -22.12
CA LYS A 66 -3.56 8.24 -21.43
C LYS A 66 -3.02 8.46 -20.03
N VAL A 67 -2.74 7.38 -19.33
CA VAL A 67 -2.16 7.44 -17.98
C VAL A 67 -0.77 8.06 -18.01
N LEU A 68 0.08 7.63 -18.95
CA LEU A 68 1.44 8.15 -19.08
C LEU A 68 1.46 9.66 -19.41
N HIS A 69 0.47 10.16 -20.12
CA HIS A 69 0.38 11.59 -20.45
C HIS A 69 -0.21 12.45 -19.33
N CYS A 70 -0.66 11.84 -18.25
CA CYS A 70 -1.15 12.57 -17.09
C CYS A 70 0.00 13.29 -16.39
N PRO A 71 -0.11 14.62 -16.15
CA PRO A 71 0.96 15.34 -15.44
C PRO A 71 1.20 14.76 -14.05
N GLY A 72 2.47 14.53 -13.72
CA GLY A 72 2.90 13.94 -12.46
C GLY A 72 3.17 12.45 -12.52
N VAL A 73 2.76 11.76 -13.59
CA VAL A 73 3.07 10.35 -13.81
C VAL A 73 4.41 10.22 -14.51
N PHE A 74 5.33 9.45 -13.94
CA PHE A 74 6.65 9.21 -14.51
C PHE A 74 6.67 7.99 -15.43
N SER A 75 6.22 6.86 -14.92
CA SER A 75 6.30 5.59 -15.64
C SER A 75 5.44 4.53 -14.96
N TYR A 76 5.13 3.48 -15.71
CA TYR A 76 4.61 2.25 -15.09
C TYR A 76 5.71 1.54 -14.30
N ILE A 77 5.30 0.87 -13.25
CA ILE A 77 6.21 -0.04 -12.53
C ILE A 77 6.41 -1.27 -13.41
N LYS A 78 7.67 -1.58 -13.69
CA LYS A 78 8.06 -2.68 -14.57
C LYS A 78 9.04 -3.62 -13.88
N PHE A 79 8.94 -4.90 -14.23
CA PHE A 79 9.91 -5.90 -13.85
C PHE A 79 10.34 -6.62 -15.13
N ASN A 80 11.63 -6.66 -15.39
CA ASN A 80 12.20 -7.22 -16.61
C ASN A 80 11.58 -6.63 -17.89
N GLY A 81 11.33 -5.31 -17.87
CA GLY A 81 10.79 -4.58 -19.02
C GLY A 81 9.30 -4.71 -19.27
N VAL A 82 8.60 -5.47 -18.43
CA VAL A 82 7.15 -5.69 -18.55
C VAL A 82 6.42 -4.97 -17.41
N GLU A 83 5.34 -4.26 -17.74
CA GLU A 83 4.52 -3.60 -16.74
C GLU A 83 3.92 -4.63 -15.78
N ALA A 84 4.08 -4.35 -14.48
CA ALA A 84 3.53 -5.21 -13.44
C ALA A 84 2.01 -5.10 -13.41
N LYS A 85 1.34 -6.24 -13.55
CA LYS A 85 -0.10 -6.34 -13.30
C LYS A 85 -0.29 -6.65 -11.83
N VAL A 86 -1.06 -5.80 -11.15
CA VAL A 86 -1.37 -5.95 -9.74
C VAL A 86 -2.60 -6.82 -9.59
N ARG A 87 -2.57 -7.79 -8.70
CA ARG A 87 -3.72 -8.65 -8.46
C ARG A 87 -4.82 -7.86 -7.75
N ALA A 88 -6.07 -8.11 -8.14
CA ALA A 88 -7.21 -7.51 -7.46
C ALA A 88 -7.21 -7.84 -5.96
N SER A 89 -6.75 -9.03 -5.58
CA SER A 89 -6.61 -9.42 -4.17
C SER A 89 -5.64 -8.54 -3.39
N GLU A 90 -4.58 -8.06 -4.05
CA GLU A 90 -3.61 -7.16 -3.41
C GLU A 90 -4.20 -5.75 -3.22
N ILE A 91 -5.01 -5.29 -4.18
CA ILE A 91 -5.76 -4.04 -4.02
C ILE A 91 -6.73 -4.16 -2.83
N ASP A 92 -7.40 -5.30 -2.70
CA ASP A 92 -8.29 -5.56 -1.57
C ASP A 92 -7.55 -5.56 -0.24
N ILE A 93 -6.33 -6.10 -0.20
CA ILE A 93 -5.46 -6.04 0.99
C ILE A 93 -5.20 -4.58 1.36
N LEU A 94 -4.82 -3.76 0.41
CA LEU A 94 -4.55 -2.33 0.66
C LEU A 94 -5.78 -1.61 1.21
N LYS A 95 -6.95 -1.86 0.63
CA LYS A 95 -8.21 -1.29 1.11
C LYS A 95 -8.55 -1.76 2.52
N SER A 96 -8.31 -3.03 2.81
CA SER A 96 -8.53 -3.61 4.14
C SER A 96 -7.61 -2.98 5.19
N ILE A 97 -6.37 -2.71 4.84
CA ILE A 97 -5.42 -2.03 5.73
C ILE A 97 -5.90 -0.60 6.04
N GLU A 98 -6.38 0.13 5.03
CA GLU A 98 -6.96 1.47 5.25
C GLU A 98 -8.14 1.41 6.22
N LEU A 99 -9.06 0.46 6.01
CA LEU A 99 -10.25 0.30 6.85
C LEU A 99 -9.91 -0.11 8.28
N SER A 100 -8.81 -0.83 8.48
CA SER A 100 -8.43 -1.34 9.80
C SER A 100 -8.06 -0.23 10.78
N GLY A 101 -7.56 0.89 10.29
CA GLY A 101 -7.07 1.97 11.11
C GLY A 101 -5.75 1.70 11.84
N TYR A 102 -5.11 0.57 11.61
CA TYR A 102 -3.82 0.27 12.23
C TYR A 102 -2.69 1.09 11.60
N ASP A 103 -1.66 1.39 12.40
CA ASP A 103 -0.50 2.11 11.93
C ASP A 103 0.30 1.28 10.92
N VAL A 104 0.62 1.93 9.80
CA VAL A 104 1.56 1.39 8.82
C VAL A 104 2.92 2.04 9.08
N SER A 105 3.94 1.21 9.30
CA SER A 105 5.28 1.70 9.57
C SER A 105 5.94 2.22 8.30
N GLN A 106 6.56 3.37 8.39
CA GLN A 106 7.43 3.92 7.35
C GLN A 106 8.90 3.60 7.64
N GLU A 107 9.16 2.78 8.65
CA GLU A 107 10.53 2.45 9.07
C GLU A 107 11.24 1.63 8.01
N SER A 108 12.49 1.99 7.78
CA SER A 108 13.40 1.28 6.89
C SER A 108 14.66 0.92 7.66
N GLY A 109 15.32 -0.13 7.27
CA GLY A 109 16.54 -0.59 7.91
C GLY A 109 16.57 -2.09 8.12
N ASP A 110 17.48 -2.54 8.96
CA ASP A 110 17.64 -3.96 9.23
C ASP A 110 16.53 -4.47 10.13
N LEU A 111 15.63 -5.25 9.53
CA LEU A 111 14.54 -5.90 10.22
C LEU A 111 14.92 -7.34 10.57
N LYS A 112 14.68 -7.71 11.82
CA LYS A 112 14.82 -9.10 12.23
C LYS A 112 13.53 -9.83 11.92
N LEU A 113 13.63 -10.88 11.11
CA LEU A 113 12.48 -11.72 10.75
C LEU A 113 12.24 -12.76 11.85
N HIS A 114 10.98 -12.90 12.23
CA HIS A 114 10.53 -13.90 13.21
C HIS A 114 9.58 -14.88 12.53
N SER A 115 8.57 -15.32 13.25
CA SER A 115 7.66 -16.38 12.81
C SER A 115 6.60 -15.88 11.81
N SER A 116 6.09 -16.79 11.02
CA SER A 116 4.92 -16.57 10.20
C SER A 116 3.66 -16.58 11.05
N VAL A 117 2.73 -15.68 10.76
CA VAL A 117 1.48 -15.51 11.49
C VAL A 117 0.30 -15.37 10.58
N GLU A 118 -0.88 -15.67 11.10
CA GLU A 118 -2.17 -15.37 10.46
C GLU A 118 -2.95 -14.43 11.36
N ILE A 119 -3.58 -13.43 10.75
CA ILE A 119 -4.42 -12.47 11.47
C ILE A 119 -5.79 -13.10 11.68
N THR A 120 -6.26 -13.11 12.94
CA THR A 120 -7.45 -13.88 13.34
C THR A 120 -8.72 -13.06 13.47
N GLN A 121 -8.62 -11.72 13.52
CA GLN A 121 -9.77 -10.86 13.77
C GLN A 121 -9.70 -9.55 12.95
N GLY A 122 -10.86 -8.92 12.76
CA GLY A 122 -10.98 -7.62 12.16
C GLY A 122 -10.93 -7.60 10.64
N HIS A 123 -10.67 -6.44 10.06
CA HIS A 123 -10.63 -6.24 8.61
C HIS A 123 -9.53 -7.03 7.90
N LEU A 124 -8.48 -7.40 8.64
CA LEU A 124 -7.34 -8.12 8.08
C LEU A 124 -7.41 -9.63 8.34
N LYS A 125 -8.52 -10.13 8.87
CA LYS A 125 -8.69 -11.55 9.20
C LYS A 125 -8.39 -12.44 7.99
N GLY A 126 -7.58 -13.45 8.21
CA GLY A 126 -7.19 -14.42 7.19
C GLY A 126 -5.91 -14.07 6.44
N LEU A 127 -5.42 -12.84 6.55
CA LEU A 127 -4.16 -12.46 5.94
C LEU A 127 -2.99 -13.09 6.71
N LYS A 128 -2.00 -13.52 5.95
CA LYS A 128 -0.75 -14.10 6.48
C LYS A 128 0.38 -13.09 6.32
N GLY A 129 1.27 -13.08 7.29
CA GLY A 129 2.41 -12.21 7.27
C GLY A 129 3.55 -12.78 8.10
N THR A 130 4.62 -12.02 8.20
CA THR A 130 5.80 -12.38 9.00
C THR A 130 5.97 -11.33 10.08
N VAL A 131 6.16 -11.78 11.32
CA VAL A 131 6.50 -10.86 12.40
C VAL A 131 7.93 -10.37 12.17
N VAL A 132 8.10 -9.05 12.22
CA VAL A 132 9.40 -8.40 12.08
C VAL A 132 9.65 -7.49 13.29
N GLU A 133 10.92 -7.33 13.64
CA GLU A 133 11.33 -6.49 14.75
C GLU A 133 12.23 -5.37 14.26
N PHE A 134 11.94 -4.16 14.73
CA PHE A 134 12.76 -2.98 14.48
C PHE A 134 12.77 -2.12 15.75
N LYS A 135 13.95 -1.78 16.23
CA LYS A 135 14.16 -1.00 17.48
C LYS A 135 13.34 -1.55 18.65
N ASN A 136 13.40 -2.86 18.85
CA ASN A 136 12.69 -3.58 19.92
C ASN A 136 11.16 -3.49 19.86
N MET A 137 10.60 -3.12 18.71
CA MET A 137 9.16 -3.12 18.46
C MET A 137 8.81 -4.17 17.41
N HIS A 138 7.68 -4.83 17.60
CA HIS A 138 7.22 -5.89 16.71
C HIS A 138 6.12 -5.37 15.78
N TYR A 139 6.23 -5.74 14.51
CA TYR A 139 5.29 -5.42 13.45
C TYR A 139 4.97 -6.68 12.66
N VAL A 140 3.92 -6.64 11.86
CA VAL A 140 3.62 -7.69 10.89
C VAL A 140 3.87 -7.17 9.49
N GLN A 141 4.69 -7.88 8.75
CA GLN A 141 5.02 -7.54 7.37
C GLN A 141 4.14 -8.36 6.42
N ILE A 142 3.39 -7.68 5.56
CA ILE A 142 2.55 -8.29 4.53
C ILE A 142 3.19 -8.03 3.19
N GLN A 143 3.39 -9.08 2.40
CA GLN A 143 4.03 -8.99 1.09
C GLN A 143 3.01 -8.70 -0.02
N LEU A 144 3.34 -7.73 -0.87
CA LEU A 144 2.66 -7.47 -2.13
C LEU A 144 3.53 -8.02 -3.25
N GLU A 145 3.28 -9.25 -3.62
CA GLU A 145 4.15 -9.99 -4.54
C GLU A 145 4.29 -9.34 -5.92
N SER A 146 3.16 -8.86 -6.47
CA SER A 146 3.14 -8.22 -7.79
C SER A 146 4.03 -6.99 -7.89
N LEU A 147 4.33 -6.35 -6.77
CA LEU A 147 5.12 -5.11 -6.71
C LEU A 147 6.49 -5.30 -6.10
N HIS A 148 6.81 -6.49 -5.62
CA HIS A 148 8.01 -6.76 -4.82
C HIS A 148 8.13 -5.78 -3.64
N GLN A 149 7.02 -5.47 -3.00
CA GLN A 149 6.94 -4.54 -1.88
C GLN A 149 6.34 -5.22 -0.65
N ASN A 150 6.71 -4.72 0.51
CA ASN A 150 6.16 -5.18 1.78
C ASN A 150 5.52 -4.00 2.50
N ILE A 151 4.40 -4.28 3.18
CA ILE A 151 3.77 -3.32 4.06
C ILE A 151 3.92 -3.82 5.48
N THR A 152 4.44 -2.97 6.35
CA THR A 152 4.71 -3.29 7.74
C THR A 152 3.70 -2.60 8.63
N ILE A 153 2.94 -3.38 9.41
CA ILE A 153 1.79 -2.89 10.17
C ILE A 153 1.99 -3.21 11.64
N LYS A 154 1.65 -2.25 12.50
CA LYS A 154 1.65 -2.47 13.95
C LYS A 154 0.33 -3.09 14.37
N LEU A 155 0.37 -4.36 14.76
CA LEU A 155 -0.82 -5.13 15.16
C LEU A 155 -0.71 -5.61 16.60
N PRO A 156 -1.85 -5.67 17.34
CA PRO A 156 -1.84 -6.24 18.67
C PRO A 156 -1.56 -7.73 18.61
N PRO A 157 -0.72 -8.28 19.51
CA PRO A 157 -0.38 -9.70 19.50
C PRO A 157 -1.58 -10.64 19.66
N GLN A 158 -2.63 -10.16 20.30
CA GLN A 158 -3.82 -10.96 20.60
C GLN A 158 -4.56 -11.46 19.36
N ILE A 159 -4.41 -10.77 18.23
CA ILE A 159 -5.07 -11.15 16.98
C ILE A 159 -4.16 -11.94 16.04
N LEU A 160 -2.99 -12.34 16.52
CA LEU A 160 -2.01 -13.07 15.72
C LEU A 160 -1.95 -14.52 16.16
N LYS A 161 -1.99 -15.43 15.20
CA LYS A 161 -1.80 -16.86 15.42
C LYS A 161 -0.55 -17.31 14.68
N GLN A 162 0.39 -17.91 15.39
CA GLN A 162 1.58 -18.47 14.77
C GLN A 162 1.19 -19.63 13.87
N ILE A 163 1.75 -19.66 12.66
CA ILE A 163 1.53 -20.74 11.71
C ILE A 163 2.87 -21.38 11.35
N HIS A 164 2.80 -22.64 11.01
CA HIS A 164 3.97 -23.40 10.57
C HIS A 164 3.86 -23.66 9.06
N ASN A 165 4.93 -23.40 8.37
CA ASN A 165 5.03 -23.69 6.93
C ASN A 165 5.61 -25.08 6.70
#